data_1f564ae48013e05b647238cb208faea0
#
_entry.id   1f564ae48013e05b647238cb208faea0
#
_cell.length_a   1.000
_cell.length_b   1.000
_cell.length_c   1.000
_cell.angle_alpha   90.00
_cell.angle_beta   90.00
_cell.angle_gamma   90.00
#
_symmetry.space_group_name_H-M   'P 1'
#
loop_
_entity.id
_entity.type
_entity.pdbx_description
1 polymer ?
#
loop_
_entity_poly.entity_id
_entity_poly.type
_entity_poly.pdbx_seq_one_letter_code
_entity_poly.pdbx_strand_id
1 'polypeptide(L)'
;GDFRDRGGVLSARNIGVVYRKELIDSLRDRRTVVSMIAVPILLMPLLTIGLGVLSATVMGRAMREVPTVMILGGEDAPRVVAALQSLEEIHVVPAQPDYATQISDKQVRAAVEIPRDFDAALDRGEFATVRIYMYAGELRSGFSVSRLQKFFRDFRERTVRERLQARR
;
A
#
# COMPACT_ATOMS: atom_id res chain seq x y z
N GLY A 1 74.84 25.93 27.47
CA GLY A 1 73.77 25.01 27.80
C GLY A 1 72.95 24.75 26.57
N ASP A 2 73.29 23.69 25.89
CA ASP A 2 72.65 23.24 24.65
C ASP A 2 71.40 22.40 24.97
N PHE A 3 70.23 23.00 24.75
CA PHE A 3 68.96 22.32 24.85
C PHE A 3 68.42 22.11 23.45
N ARG A 4 69.22 21.38 22.65
CA ARG A 4 68.76 20.96 21.31
C ARG A 4 67.99 19.67 21.39
N ASP A 5 66.70 19.84 21.08
CA ASP A 5 65.92 19.03 20.18
C ASP A 5 65.95 17.50 20.38
N ARG A 6 65.07 17.00 21.24
CA ARG A 6 64.58 15.64 21.16
C ARG A 6 63.12 15.65 20.69
N GLY A 7 62.86 16.29 19.59
CA GLY A 7 61.66 16.05 18.79
C GLY A 7 61.74 14.62 18.23
N GLY A 8 61.28 13.67 19.02
CA GLY A 8 61.17 12.29 18.57
C GLY A 8 60.34 12.22 17.31
N VAL A 9 61.01 12.00 16.19
CA VAL A 9 60.39 11.67 14.91
C VAL A 9 59.48 10.46 15.16
N LEU A 10 58.21 10.68 15.38
CA LEU A 10 57.22 9.64 15.38
C LEU A 10 57.19 9.07 13.96
N SER A 11 58.03 8.11 13.70
CA SER A 11 58.09 7.43 12.41
C SER A 11 56.73 6.81 12.14
N ALA A 12 56.16 7.05 10.96
CA ALA A 12 54.93 6.47 10.49
C ALA A 12 54.89 4.94 10.70
N ARG A 13 56.08 4.33 10.69
CA ARG A 13 56.25 2.92 10.99
C ARG A 13 55.94 2.57 12.45
N ASN A 14 56.27 3.44 13.40
CA ASN A 14 55.95 3.23 14.84
C ASN A 14 54.47 3.43 15.12
N ILE A 15 53.84 4.40 14.45
CA ILE A 15 52.39 4.61 14.51
C ILE A 15 51.65 3.39 13.98
N GLY A 16 52.10 2.82 12.86
CA GLY A 16 51.51 1.63 12.26
C GLY A 16 51.61 0.38 13.17
N VAL A 17 52.74 0.22 13.88
CA VAL A 17 52.94 -0.90 14.82
C VAL A 17 52.01 -0.77 16.05
N VAL A 18 51.89 0.44 16.60
CA VAL A 18 50.99 0.71 17.74
C VAL A 18 49.54 0.51 17.30
N TYR A 19 49.13 1.06 16.15
CA TYR A 19 47.78 0.89 15.65
C TYR A 19 47.40 -0.58 15.38
N ARG A 20 48.34 -1.34 14.81
CA ARG A 20 48.13 -2.78 14.58
C ARG A 20 47.97 -3.55 15.91
N LYS A 21 48.75 -3.21 16.94
CA LYS A 21 48.63 -3.82 18.26
C LYS A 21 47.28 -3.51 18.89
N GLU A 22 46.90 -2.24 18.91
CA GLU A 22 45.60 -1.78 19.43
C GLU A 22 44.41 -2.44 18.68
N LEU A 23 44.55 -2.56 17.36
CA LEU A 23 43.52 -3.23 16.54
C LEU A 23 43.39 -4.71 16.88
N ILE A 24 44.54 -5.41 17.06
CA ILE A 24 44.54 -6.83 17.42
C ILE A 24 43.98 -7.04 18.84
N ASP A 25 44.31 -6.15 19.79
CA ASP A 25 43.81 -6.22 21.15
C ASP A 25 42.29 -5.92 21.19
N SER A 26 41.81 -4.96 20.41
CA SER A 26 40.39 -4.70 20.25
C SER A 26 39.62 -5.86 19.58
N LEU A 27 40.23 -6.52 18.58
CA LEU A 27 39.67 -7.71 17.95
C LEU A 27 39.70 -8.96 18.84
N ARG A 28 40.62 -8.98 19.83
CA ARG A 28 40.71 -10.06 20.80
C ARG A 28 39.60 -10.03 21.83
N ASP A 29 39.02 -8.84 22.08
CA ASP A 29 37.81 -8.71 22.89
C ASP A 29 36.57 -9.13 22.05
N ARG A 30 36.33 -10.45 22.04
CA ARG A 30 35.22 -11.07 21.30
C ARG A 30 33.89 -10.44 21.65
N ARG A 31 33.71 -9.96 22.87
CA ARG A 31 32.45 -9.36 23.31
C ARG A 31 32.21 -8.01 22.62
N THR A 32 33.25 -7.19 22.52
CA THR A 32 33.19 -5.89 21.85
C THR A 32 32.98 -6.04 20.35
N VAL A 33 33.72 -6.98 19.70
CA VAL A 33 33.55 -7.26 18.27
C VAL A 33 32.15 -7.78 17.96
N VAL A 34 31.64 -8.70 18.76
CA VAL A 34 30.30 -9.26 18.56
C VAL A 34 29.21 -8.19 18.78
N SER A 35 29.29 -7.40 19.85
CA SER A 35 28.25 -6.42 20.17
C SER A 35 28.28 -5.20 19.25
N MET A 36 29.45 -4.70 18.85
CA MET A 36 29.57 -3.48 18.06
C MET A 36 29.50 -3.70 16.55
N ILE A 37 29.92 -4.87 16.07
CA ILE A 37 30.07 -5.16 14.65
C ILE A 37 29.13 -6.27 14.20
N ALA A 38 29.21 -7.45 14.83
CA ALA A 38 28.46 -8.61 14.37
C ALA A 38 26.95 -8.44 14.59
N VAL A 39 26.54 -7.88 15.72
CA VAL A 39 25.11 -7.68 16.03
C VAL A 39 24.46 -6.72 15.01
N PRO A 40 24.96 -5.50 14.74
CA PRO A 40 24.36 -4.64 13.73
C PRO A 40 24.38 -5.23 12.33
N ILE A 41 25.48 -5.88 11.93
CA ILE A 41 25.61 -6.47 10.58
C ILE A 41 24.62 -7.62 10.36
N LEU A 42 24.34 -8.42 11.38
CA LEU A 42 23.38 -9.53 11.28
C LEU A 42 21.96 -9.07 11.56
N LEU A 43 21.76 -8.19 12.54
CA LEU A 43 20.44 -7.78 12.99
C LEU A 43 19.73 -6.90 11.95
N MET A 44 20.45 -5.98 11.31
CA MET A 44 19.86 -5.08 10.30
C MET A 44 19.27 -5.82 9.09
N PRO A 45 20.01 -6.73 8.41
CA PRO A 45 19.43 -7.52 7.33
C PRO A 45 18.27 -8.41 7.81
N LEU A 46 18.41 -9.02 8.99
CA LEU A 46 17.37 -9.88 9.55
C LEU A 46 16.08 -9.11 9.81
N LEU A 47 16.16 -7.91 10.39
CA LEU A 47 15.01 -7.03 10.61
C LEU A 47 14.42 -6.57 9.29
N THR A 48 15.24 -6.18 8.32
CA THR A 48 14.77 -5.69 7.01
C THR A 48 14.03 -6.79 6.27
N ILE A 49 14.60 -8.00 6.22
CA ILE A 49 13.97 -9.16 5.58
C ILE A 49 12.71 -9.56 6.34
N GLY A 50 12.78 -9.65 7.68
CA GLY A 50 11.66 -10.04 8.53
C GLY A 50 10.47 -9.08 8.39
N LEU A 51 10.72 -7.76 8.44
CA LEU A 51 9.69 -6.74 8.22
C LEU A 51 9.17 -6.76 6.78
N GLY A 52 10.03 -6.99 5.80
CA GLY A 52 9.64 -7.11 4.40
C GLY A 52 8.70 -8.29 4.17
N VAL A 53 9.02 -9.46 4.68
CA VAL A 53 8.17 -10.66 4.59
C VAL A 53 6.85 -10.45 5.34
N LEU A 54 6.89 -9.89 6.55
CA LEU A 54 5.69 -9.60 7.33
C LEU A 54 4.78 -8.62 6.58
N SER A 55 5.34 -7.53 6.06
CA SER A 55 4.58 -6.54 5.27
C SER A 55 3.98 -7.16 4.02
N ALA A 56 4.73 -7.99 3.29
CA ALA A 56 4.25 -8.67 2.10
C ALA A 56 3.10 -9.64 2.41
N THR A 57 3.17 -10.37 3.53
CA THR A 57 2.10 -11.30 3.93
C THR A 57 0.83 -10.58 4.35
N VAL A 58 0.94 -9.51 5.14
CA VAL A 58 -0.21 -8.69 5.57
C VAL A 58 -0.86 -8.03 4.36
N MET A 59 -0.06 -7.41 3.48
CA MET A 59 -0.54 -6.77 2.26
C MET A 59 -1.18 -7.79 1.31
N GLY A 60 -0.57 -8.95 1.12
CA GLY A 60 -1.10 -10.01 0.27
C GLY A 60 -2.45 -10.55 0.76
N ARG A 61 -2.64 -10.68 2.07
CA ARG A 61 -3.94 -11.06 2.65
C ARG A 61 -4.99 -9.97 2.42
N ALA A 62 -4.64 -8.71 2.67
CA ALA A 62 -5.53 -7.58 2.47
C ALA A 62 -6.00 -7.44 1.01
N MET A 63 -5.13 -7.76 0.04
CA MET A 63 -5.46 -7.73 -1.39
C MET A 63 -6.33 -8.91 -1.84
N ARG A 64 -6.27 -10.05 -1.16
CA ARG A 64 -7.05 -11.25 -1.50
C ARG A 64 -8.45 -11.28 -0.89
N GLU A 65 -8.70 -10.48 0.14
CA GLU A 65 -10.04 -10.37 0.70
C GLU A 65 -10.98 -9.76 -0.34
N VAL A 66 -12.12 -10.41 -0.55
CA VAL A 66 -13.21 -9.89 -1.37
C VAL A 66 -13.96 -8.85 -0.52
N PRO A 67 -13.86 -7.55 -0.86
CA PRO A 67 -14.50 -6.52 -0.06
C PRO A 67 -16.00 -6.52 -0.26
N THR A 68 -16.74 -6.33 0.83
CA THR A 68 -18.18 -6.09 0.76
C THR A 68 -18.45 -4.65 0.38
N VAL A 69 -19.20 -4.45 -0.70
CA VAL A 69 -19.59 -3.15 -1.24
C VAL A 69 -21.10 -3.04 -1.23
N MET A 70 -21.63 -1.96 -0.67
CA MET A 70 -23.05 -1.66 -0.66
C MET A 70 -23.40 -0.75 -1.82
N ILE A 71 -24.48 -1.05 -2.53
CA ILE A 71 -25.02 -0.17 -3.58
C ILE A 71 -26.17 0.65 -2.98
N LEU A 72 -26.02 1.97 -3.06
CA LEU A 72 -27.06 2.94 -2.67
C LEU A 72 -27.70 3.48 -3.94
N GLY A 73 -29.02 3.37 -4.07
CA GLY A 73 -29.73 3.72 -5.32
C GLY A 73 -29.52 2.69 -6.43
N GLY A 74 -29.56 3.16 -7.68
CA GLY A 74 -29.34 2.29 -8.85
C GLY A 74 -30.60 1.51 -9.28
N GLU A 75 -31.75 1.82 -8.73
CA GLU A 75 -33.03 1.21 -9.11
C GLU A 75 -33.34 1.44 -10.59
N ASP A 76 -32.97 2.62 -11.10
CA ASP A 76 -33.15 3.01 -12.49
C ASP A 76 -31.89 2.76 -13.37
N ALA A 77 -30.91 2.02 -12.82
CA ALA A 77 -29.64 1.76 -13.51
C ALA A 77 -29.28 0.26 -13.50
N PRO A 78 -30.12 -0.62 -14.03
CA PRO A 78 -29.93 -2.08 -13.96
C PRO A 78 -28.66 -2.56 -14.64
N ARG A 79 -28.18 -1.87 -15.69
CA ARG A 79 -26.98 -2.27 -16.44
C ARG A 79 -25.72 -2.14 -15.60
N VAL A 80 -25.53 -1.02 -14.93
CA VAL A 80 -24.38 -0.81 -14.08
C VAL A 80 -24.45 -1.66 -12.81
N VAL A 81 -25.64 -1.85 -12.22
CA VAL A 81 -25.83 -2.71 -11.04
C VAL A 81 -25.52 -4.16 -11.39
N ALA A 82 -26.04 -4.69 -12.50
CA ALA A 82 -25.74 -6.04 -12.96
C ALA A 82 -24.23 -6.23 -13.25
N ALA A 83 -23.61 -5.22 -13.87
CA ALA A 83 -22.18 -5.24 -14.14
C ALA A 83 -21.34 -5.23 -12.85
N LEU A 84 -21.74 -4.47 -11.82
CA LEU A 84 -21.09 -4.50 -10.49
C LEU A 84 -21.26 -5.84 -9.80
N GLN A 85 -22.46 -6.44 -9.85
CA GLN A 85 -22.76 -7.75 -9.27
C GLN A 85 -22.01 -8.91 -9.94
N SER A 86 -21.65 -8.75 -11.22
CA SER A 86 -20.88 -9.75 -11.96
C SER A 86 -19.37 -9.73 -11.66
N LEU A 87 -18.89 -8.78 -10.86
CA LEU A 87 -17.48 -8.70 -10.48
C LEU A 87 -17.17 -9.73 -9.38
N GLU A 88 -16.32 -10.70 -9.68
CA GLU A 88 -15.84 -11.68 -8.69
C GLU A 88 -14.95 -11.04 -7.59
N GLU A 89 -14.44 -9.84 -7.86
CA GLU A 89 -13.51 -9.14 -6.98
C GLU A 89 -14.20 -8.35 -5.86
N ILE A 90 -15.53 -8.26 -5.85
CA ILE A 90 -16.32 -7.57 -4.83
C ILE A 90 -17.56 -8.37 -4.47
N HIS A 91 -17.97 -8.29 -3.21
CA HIS A 91 -19.25 -8.84 -2.76
C HIS A 91 -20.27 -7.71 -2.61
N VAL A 92 -21.27 -7.72 -3.49
CA VAL A 92 -22.29 -6.65 -3.52
C VAL A 92 -23.42 -7.00 -2.56
N VAL A 93 -23.77 -6.05 -1.70
CA VAL A 93 -24.92 -6.14 -0.77
C VAL A 93 -25.92 -5.03 -1.06
N PRO A 94 -27.22 -5.26 -0.78
CA PRO A 94 -28.26 -4.25 -0.97
C PRO A 94 -28.11 -3.10 0.02
N ALA A 95 -28.71 -1.95 -0.33
CA ALA A 95 -28.75 -0.77 0.52
C ALA A 95 -29.40 -1.06 1.89
N GLN A 96 -28.79 -0.54 2.93
CA GLN A 96 -29.33 -0.54 4.30
C GLN A 96 -29.30 0.89 4.86
N PRO A 97 -30.29 1.28 5.68
CA PRO A 97 -30.39 2.66 6.18
C PRO A 97 -29.18 3.09 7.03
N ASP A 98 -28.53 2.14 7.68
CA ASP A 98 -27.40 2.34 8.59
C ASP A 98 -26.03 2.14 7.94
N TYR A 99 -25.95 2.33 6.61
CA TYR A 99 -24.71 2.11 5.84
C TYR A 99 -23.51 2.87 6.40
N ALA A 100 -23.70 4.06 6.95
CA ALA A 100 -22.62 4.86 7.50
C ALA A 100 -22.01 4.19 8.76
N THR A 101 -22.84 3.60 9.63
CA THR A 101 -22.42 2.83 10.80
C THR A 101 -21.71 1.55 10.36
N GLN A 102 -22.25 0.83 9.38
CA GLN A 102 -21.62 -0.39 8.86
C GLN A 102 -20.27 -0.14 8.21
N ILE A 103 -20.08 1.01 7.56
CA ILE A 103 -18.77 1.44 7.05
C ILE A 103 -17.81 1.75 8.22
N SER A 104 -18.29 2.45 9.25
CA SER A 104 -17.50 2.78 10.45
C SER A 104 -17.09 1.52 11.22
N ASP A 105 -17.99 0.55 11.32
CA ASP A 105 -17.76 -0.75 11.97
C ASP A 105 -17.02 -1.75 11.07
N LYS A 106 -16.65 -1.33 9.85
CA LYS A 106 -15.90 -2.13 8.87
C LYS A 106 -16.62 -3.41 8.41
N GLN A 107 -17.92 -3.48 8.57
CA GLN A 107 -18.76 -4.56 8.04
C GLN A 107 -18.90 -4.43 6.52
N VAL A 108 -19.03 -3.18 6.04
CA VAL A 108 -19.02 -2.81 4.64
C VAL A 108 -17.75 -1.98 4.36
N ARG A 109 -17.01 -2.31 3.33
CA ARG A 109 -15.73 -1.63 3.01
C ARG A 109 -15.94 -0.32 2.25
N ALA A 110 -16.98 -0.27 1.44
CA ALA A 110 -17.37 0.91 0.69
C ALA A 110 -18.87 0.88 0.38
N ALA A 111 -19.48 2.05 0.23
CA ALA A 111 -20.80 2.19 -0.36
C ALA A 111 -20.69 3.02 -1.63
N VAL A 112 -21.39 2.60 -2.66
CA VAL A 112 -21.44 3.25 -3.97
C VAL A 112 -22.82 3.81 -4.18
N GLU A 113 -22.95 5.12 -4.25
CA GLU A 113 -24.19 5.81 -4.58
C GLU A 113 -24.25 6.01 -6.09
N ILE A 114 -25.23 5.35 -6.70
CA ILE A 114 -25.50 5.45 -8.12
C ILE A 114 -26.65 6.44 -8.29
N PRO A 115 -26.46 7.54 -9.04
CA PRO A 115 -27.53 8.51 -9.27
C PRO A 115 -28.67 7.89 -10.07
N ARG A 116 -29.86 8.46 -9.88
CA ARG A 116 -30.99 8.15 -10.74
C ARG A 116 -30.64 8.48 -12.19
N ASP A 117 -31.22 7.77 -13.12
CA ASP A 117 -30.97 7.95 -14.58
C ASP A 117 -29.52 7.71 -15.03
N PHE A 118 -28.69 7.02 -14.23
CA PHE A 118 -27.29 6.78 -14.57
C PHE A 118 -27.13 6.12 -15.95
N ASP A 119 -27.86 5.04 -16.21
CA ASP A 119 -27.82 4.34 -17.50
C ASP A 119 -28.34 5.23 -18.65
N ALA A 120 -29.42 5.98 -18.41
CA ALA A 120 -29.97 6.91 -19.41
C ALA A 120 -29.00 8.08 -19.69
N ALA A 121 -28.35 8.62 -18.69
CA ALA A 121 -27.34 9.66 -18.89
C ALA A 121 -26.14 9.14 -19.70
N LEU A 122 -25.72 7.92 -19.43
CA LEU A 122 -24.71 7.26 -20.25
C LEU A 122 -25.18 7.10 -21.70
N ASP A 123 -26.42 6.72 -21.95
CA ASP A 123 -26.95 6.56 -23.29
C ASP A 123 -27.07 7.90 -24.03
N ARG A 124 -27.34 9.01 -23.36
CA ARG A 124 -27.32 10.37 -23.92
C ARG A 124 -25.90 10.93 -24.12
N GLY A 125 -24.88 10.35 -23.46
CA GLY A 125 -23.51 10.84 -23.47
C GLY A 125 -23.23 11.93 -22.45
N GLU A 126 -24.09 12.03 -21.49
CA GLU A 126 -23.96 12.98 -20.39
C GLU A 126 -23.02 12.45 -19.30
N PHE A 127 -22.55 13.36 -18.46
CA PHE A 127 -21.74 12.99 -17.30
C PHE A 127 -22.66 12.59 -16.15
N ALA A 128 -22.43 11.39 -15.60
CA ALA A 128 -23.05 10.95 -14.36
C ALA A 128 -21.97 10.79 -13.28
N THR A 129 -22.20 11.41 -12.12
CA THR A 129 -21.26 11.34 -11.01
C THR A 129 -21.67 10.25 -10.04
N VAL A 130 -20.79 9.27 -9.84
CA VAL A 130 -20.92 8.22 -8.82
C VAL A 130 -20.18 8.67 -7.58
N ARG A 131 -20.81 8.57 -6.40
CA ARG A 131 -20.16 8.84 -5.12
C ARG A 131 -19.77 7.53 -4.46
N ILE A 132 -18.55 7.49 -3.94
CA ILE A 132 -18.03 6.35 -3.21
C ILE A 132 -17.74 6.77 -1.78
N TYR A 133 -18.45 6.16 -0.83
CA TYR A 133 -18.27 6.36 0.59
C TYR A 133 -17.38 5.26 1.14
N MET A 134 -16.38 5.64 1.95
CA MET A 134 -15.45 4.70 2.56
C MET A 134 -14.99 5.19 3.92
N TYR A 135 -14.46 4.29 4.75
CA TYR A 135 -13.78 4.68 5.97
C TYR A 135 -12.39 5.23 5.65
N ALA A 136 -12.14 6.49 6.05
CA ALA A 136 -10.86 7.15 5.83
C ALA A 136 -9.78 6.56 6.74
N GLY A 137 -8.57 6.34 6.17
CA GLY A 137 -7.41 5.87 6.95
C GLY A 137 -7.24 4.35 7.02
N GLU A 138 -8.06 3.56 6.32
CA GLU A 138 -7.88 2.12 6.23
C GLU A 138 -7.38 1.69 4.84
N LEU A 139 -6.26 0.94 4.81
CA LEU A 139 -5.67 0.44 3.56
C LEU A 139 -6.63 -0.45 2.77
N ARG A 140 -7.44 -1.29 3.46
CA ARG A 140 -8.39 -2.20 2.82
C ARG A 140 -9.52 -1.46 2.11
N SER A 141 -10.00 -0.37 2.71
CA SER A 141 -10.99 0.52 2.08
C SER A 141 -10.40 1.20 0.85
N GLY A 142 -9.14 1.60 0.89
CA GLY A 142 -8.42 2.16 -0.26
C GLY A 142 -8.34 1.20 -1.45
N PHE A 143 -8.08 -0.09 -1.22
CA PHE A 143 -8.09 -1.11 -2.29
C PHE A 143 -9.48 -1.32 -2.88
N SER A 144 -10.52 -1.32 -2.05
CA SER A 144 -11.91 -1.43 -2.52
C SER A 144 -12.28 -0.27 -3.44
N VAL A 145 -11.92 0.94 -3.06
CA VAL A 145 -12.16 2.14 -3.87
C VAL A 145 -11.38 2.09 -5.18
N SER A 146 -10.12 1.66 -5.16
CA SER A 146 -9.32 1.51 -6.37
C SER A 146 -9.93 0.53 -7.37
N ARG A 147 -10.48 -0.59 -6.90
CA ARG A 147 -11.20 -1.56 -7.72
C ARG A 147 -12.46 -0.94 -8.34
N LEU A 148 -13.25 -0.24 -7.54
CA LEU A 148 -14.44 0.45 -8.02
C LEU A 148 -14.10 1.54 -9.05
N GLN A 149 -13.09 2.36 -8.81
CA GLN A 149 -12.64 3.38 -9.76
C GLN A 149 -12.17 2.77 -11.08
N LYS A 150 -11.44 1.66 -11.02
CA LYS A 150 -11.05 0.91 -12.21
C LYS A 150 -12.28 0.40 -12.96
N PHE A 151 -13.22 -0.22 -12.25
CA PHE A 151 -14.47 -0.70 -12.86
C PHE A 151 -15.22 0.41 -13.59
N PHE A 152 -15.48 1.55 -12.94
CA PHE A 152 -16.24 2.64 -13.57
C PHE A 152 -15.50 3.25 -14.77
N ARG A 153 -14.18 3.29 -14.74
CA ARG A 153 -13.37 3.70 -15.89
C ARG A 153 -13.53 2.73 -17.06
N ASP A 154 -13.37 1.44 -16.82
CA ASP A 154 -13.48 0.39 -17.83
C ASP A 154 -14.92 0.30 -18.38
N PHE A 155 -15.92 0.45 -17.52
CA PHE A 155 -17.34 0.47 -17.90
C PHE A 155 -17.64 1.65 -18.82
N ARG A 156 -17.17 2.84 -18.48
CA ARG A 156 -17.28 4.03 -19.32
C ARG A 156 -16.63 3.83 -20.69
N GLU A 157 -15.41 3.30 -20.73
CA GLU A 157 -14.70 3.07 -21.98
C GLU A 157 -15.42 2.07 -22.89
N ARG A 158 -16.00 1.01 -22.31
CA ARG A 158 -16.81 0.04 -23.07
C ARG A 158 -18.05 0.70 -23.66
N THR A 159 -18.80 1.42 -22.84
CA THR A 159 -20.03 2.11 -23.28
C THR A 159 -19.73 3.11 -24.39
N VAL A 160 -18.64 3.86 -24.29
CA VAL A 160 -18.24 4.80 -25.36
C VAL A 160 -17.86 4.05 -26.64
N ARG A 161 -17.12 2.95 -26.56
CA ARG A 161 -16.76 2.15 -27.74
C ARG A 161 -17.99 1.55 -28.43
N GLU A 162 -18.91 0.96 -27.69
CA GLU A 162 -20.15 0.39 -28.21
C GLU A 162 -20.97 1.43 -28.99
N ARG A 163 -21.07 2.66 -28.45
CA ARG A 163 -21.76 3.75 -29.14
C ARG A 163 -21.07 4.19 -30.42
N LEU A 164 -19.75 4.28 -30.44
CA LEU A 164 -19.00 4.64 -31.63
C LEU A 164 -19.14 3.56 -32.71
N GLN A 165 -19.28 2.32 -32.36
CA GLN A 165 -19.53 1.21 -33.28
C GLN A 165 -20.97 1.21 -33.80
N ALA A 166 -21.94 1.53 -32.95
CA ALA A 166 -23.37 1.61 -33.35
C ALA A 166 -23.70 2.82 -34.29
N ARG A 167 -22.80 3.80 -34.38
CA ARG A 167 -22.95 4.95 -35.28
C ARG A 167 -22.23 4.81 -36.62
N ARG A 168 -21.54 3.69 -36.83
CA ARG A 168 -20.94 3.33 -38.13
C ARG A 168 -21.87 2.43 -38.93
#